data_1fe25830c0b6cea35219087cf8336d4a
#
_entry.id   1fe25830c0b6cea35219087cf8336d4a
#
_cell.length_a   1.000
_cell.length_b   1.000
_cell.length_c   1.000
_cell.angle_alpha   90.00
_cell.angle_beta   90.00
_cell.angle_gamma   90.00
#
_symmetry.space_group_name_H-M   'P 1'
#
loop_
_entity.id
_entity.type
_entity.pdbx_description
1 polymer ?
#
loop_
_entity_poly.entity_id
_entity_poly.type
_entity_poly.pdbx_seq_one_letter_code
_entity_poly.pdbx_strand_id
1 'polypeptide(L)'
;RDLRMSRGLGDVYKRQIFATMLLPYLNPDVTEAGLDEAGRGCLAGAVYAAAVILPKDYRNEMLNDSKQLSEKKRYLLREQIERDALAWAVGVVTPQEIDEINILNASFLAMHRALDQLAVRPEALLVDGNRFKPYRDLPHTTVVKGDGKYMSIAAASILAKTYRDDYMLRLHEEYPVYRWDSNKGYPAKAHREAIRRHGVTPYHRMSYNLLGDGQMELFAPAETKGR
;
A
#
# COMPACT_ATOMS: atom_id res chain seq x y z
N ARG A 1 -27.47 23.37 41.98
CA ARG A 1 -26.84 24.01 40.79
C ARG A 1 -25.60 23.17 40.46
N ASP A 2 -25.39 22.82 39.16
CA ASP A 2 -24.22 22.20 38.53
C ASP A 2 -24.18 20.68 38.27
N LEU A 3 -25.34 20.07 37.97
CA LEU A 3 -25.36 18.72 37.40
C LEU A 3 -25.61 18.70 35.87
N ARG A 4 -25.77 19.86 35.20
CA ARG A 4 -26.02 19.96 33.76
C ARG A 4 -24.76 20.14 32.91
N MET A 5 -23.64 20.60 33.48
CA MET A 5 -22.39 20.85 32.73
C MET A 5 -21.54 19.58 32.52
N SER A 6 -21.63 18.57 33.40
CA SER A 6 -20.82 17.35 33.27
C SER A 6 -21.30 16.37 32.19
N ARG A 7 -22.59 16.42 31.81
CA ARG A 7 -23.15 15.55 30.75
C ARG A 7 -22.72 16.00 29.34
N GLY A 8 -22.58 17.31 29.12
CA GLY A 8 -22.17 17.85 27.82
C GLY A 8 -20.71 17.56 27.46
N LEU A 9 -19.78 17.65 28.43
CA LEU A 9 -18.37 17.32 28.20
C LEU A 9 -18.17 15.82 27.91
N GLY A 10 -18.85 14.94 28.61
CA GLY A 10 -18.78 13.50 28.36
C GLY A 10 -19.28 13.10 26.97
N ASP A 11 -20.33 13.75 26.48
CA ASP A 11 -20.88 13.50 25.13
C ASP A 11 -20.00 14.09 24.02
N VAL A 12 -19.36 15.24 24.24
CA VAL A 12 -18.39 15.83 23.31
C VAL A 12 -17.13 14.98 23.25
N TYR A 13 -16.61 14.51 24.39
CA TYR A 13 -15.45 13.58 24.42
C TYR A 13 -15.79 12.23 23.79
N LYS A 14 -16.95 11.66 24.05
CA LYS A 14 -17.39 10.42 23.37
C LYS A 14 -17.53 10.62 21.87
N ARG A 15 -18.16 11.69 21.40
CA ARG A 15 -18.29 12.01 19.98
C ARG A 15 -16.92 12.24 19.32
N GLN A 16 -15.98 12.84 20.03
CA GLN A 16 -14.61 13.08 19.52
C GLN A 16 -13.79 11.80 19.45
N ILE A 17 -13.94 10.88 20.41
CA ILE A 17 -13.30 9.55 20.39
C ILE A 17 -13.92 8.68 19.28
N PHE A 18 -15.24 8.69 19.11
CA PHE A 18 -15.90 7.96 18.00
C PHE A 18 -15.57 8.53 16.63
N ALA A 19 -15.27 9.84 16.50
CA ALA A 19 -14.87 10.47 15.26
C ALA A 19 -13.45 10.11 14.81
N THR A 20 -12.63 9.47 15.66
CA THR A 20 -11.24 9.08 15.35
C THR A 20 -11.07 7.57 15.15
N MET A 21 -12.08 6.75 15.45
CA MET A 21 -12.02 5.30 15.25
C MET A 21 -12.42 4.90 13.84
N LEU A 22 -11.63 4.01 13.22
CA LEU A 22 -11.99 3.42 11.94
C LEU A 22 -13.26 2.57 12.05
N LEU A 23 -14.08 2.61 11.00
CA LEU A 23 -15.27 1.77 10.89
C LEU A 23 -14.86 0.31 10.67
N PRO A 24 -15.49 -0.65 11.36
CA PRO A 24 -15.15 -2.06 11.22
C PRO A 24 -15.59 -2.65 9.87
N TYR A 25 -16.65 -2.14 9.28
CA TYR A 25 -17.25 -2.59 8.01
C TYR A 25 -18.14 -1.49 7.40
N LEU A 26 -18.49 -1.63 6.14
CA LEU A 26 -19.53 -0.84 5.46
C LEU A 26 -20.90 -1.51 5.63
N ASN A 27 -20.96 -2.83 5.41
CA ASN A 27 -22.19 -3.61 5.55
C ASN A 27 -21.98 -4.73 6.60
N PRO A 28 -22.80 -4.76 7.69
CA PRO A 28 -22.68 -5.78 8.72
C PRO A 28 -23.08 -7.20 8.26
N ASP A 29 -23.89 -7.30 7.20
CA ASP A 29 -24.53 -8.57 6.80
C ASP A 29 -23.70 -9.40 5.82
N VAL A 30 -22.60 -8.82 5.25
CA VAL A 30 -21.77 -9.49 4.26
C VAL A 30 -20.31 -9.55 4.69
N THR A 31 -19.59 -10.56 4.24
CA THR A 31 -18.15 -10.70 4.45
C THR A 31 -17.40 -9.78 3.50
N GLU A 32 -16.76 -8.72 4.03
CA GLU A 32 -16.06 -7.72 3.24
C GLU A 32 -14.55 -7.94 3.26
N ALA A 33 -13.90 -7.82 2.11
CA ALA A 33 -12.44 -7.69 2.03
C ALA A 33 -12.05 -6.24 1.78
N GLY A 34 -11.16 -5.70 2.61
CA GLY A 34 -10.50 -4.41 2.37
C GLY A 34 -9.27 -4.58 1.50
N LEU A 35 -9.07 -3.67 0.54
CA LEU A 35 -7.95 -3.68 -0.40
C LEU A 35 -7.24 -2.33 -0.43
N ASP A 36 -5.91 -2.39 -0.46
CA ASP A 36 -5.03 -1.23 -0.67
C ASP A 36 -3.73 -1.67 -1.34
N GLU A 37 -2.99 -0.71 -1.93
CA GLU A 37 -1.71 -0.96 -2.59
C GLU A 37 -0.58 -0.06 -2.07
N ALA A 38 0.66 -0.52 -2.26
CA ALA A 38 1.89 0.21 -1.94
C ALA A 38 2.87 0.21 -3.10
N GLY A 39 3.54 1.34 -3.31
CA GLY A 39 4.64 1.44 -4.27
C GLY A 39 4.28 2.00 -5.64
N ARG A 40 3.12 2.62 -5.85
CA ARG A 40 2.72 3.20 -7.15
C ARG A 40 3.70 4.24 -7.68
N GLY A 41 4.11 5.19 -6.85
CA GLY A 41 4.97 6.30 -7.25
C GLY A 41 6.48 6.01 -7.22
N CYS A 42 6.89 4.77 -7.07
CA CYS A 42 8.30 4.39 -6.98
C CYS A 42 8.93 4.24 -8.36
N LEU A 43 10.20 4.64 -8.49
CA LEU A 43 11.00 4.46 -9.72
C LEU A 43 11.51 3.02 -9.86
N ALA A 44 11.57 2.28 -8.75
CA ALA A 44 12.06 0.91 -8.71
C ALA A 44 11.21 0.03 -7.79
N GLY A 45 11.26 -1.26 -8.08
CA GLY A 45 10.58 -2.31 -7.33
C GLY A 45 9.13 -2.54 -7.76
N ALA A 46 8.62 -3.69 -7.34
CA ALA A 46 7.26 -4.14 -7.62
C ALA A 46 6.20 -3.26 -6.93
N VAL A 47 4.97 -3.29 -7.42
CA VAL A 47 3.78 -2.84 -6.70
C VAL A 47 3.21 -4.01 -5.91
N TYR A 48 2.84 -3.75 -4.67
CA TYR A 48 2.25 -4.71 -3.75
C TYR A 48 0.83 -4.27 -3.43
N ALA A 49 -0.11 -5.19 -3.40
CA ALA A 49 -1.43 -4.95 -2.87
C ALA A 49 -1.78 -6.04 -1.86
N ALA A 50 -2.64 -5.71 -0.91
CA ALA A 50 -3.15 -6.69 0.03
C ALA A 50 -4.67 -6.71 0.02
N ALA A 51 -5.24 -7.87 0.36
CA ALA A 51 -6.64 -8.09 0.64
C ALA A 51 -6.77 -8.64 2.06
N VAL A 52 -7.65 -8.07 2.89
CA VAL A 52 -7.82 -8.46 4.29
C VAL A 52 -9.29 -8.56 4.64
N ILE A 53 -9.68 -9.70 5.22
CA ILE A 53 -11.00 -9.93 5.81
C ILE A 53 -10.83 -9.98 7.33
N LEU A 54 -11.44 -9.03 8.03
CA LEU A 54 -11.41 -8.97 9.51
C LEU A 54 -12.69 -9.54 10.11
N PRO A 55 -12.62 -10.10 11.34
CA PRO A 55 -13.84 -10.41 12.12
C PRO A 55 -14.71 -9.17 12.30
N LYS A 56 -16.05 -9.35 12.34
CA LYS A 56 -16.99 -8.23 12.50
C LYS A 56 -16.85 -7.50 13.84
N ASP A 57 -16.42 -8.18 14.86
CA ASP A 57 -16.15 -7.66 16.20
C ASP A 57 -14.70 -7.19 16.40
N TYR A 58 -13.87 -7.25 15.35
CA TYR A 58 -12.48 -6.79 15.41
C TYR A 58 -12.41 -5.32 15.83
N ARG A 59 -11.56 -5.05 16.81
CA ARG A 59 -11.27 -3.69 17.31
C ARG A 59 -9.77 -3.56 17.55
N ASN A 60 -9.19 -2.52 17.01
CA ASN A 60 -7.78 -2.19 17.23
C ASN A 60 -7.59 -0.67 17.14
N GLU A 61 -7.42 -0.03 18.30
CA GLU A 61 -7.28 1.43 18.40
C GLU A 61 -5.96 1.96 17.81
N MET A 62 -4.95 1.10 17.63
CA MET A 62 -3.69 1.47 17.01
C MET A 62 -3.77 1.49 15.48
N LEU A 63 -4.81 0.87 14.90
CA LEU A 63 -4.99 0.81 13.46
C LEU A 63 -5.39 2.19 12.92
N ASN A 64 -4.64 2.69 11.97
CA ASN A 64 -4.82 3.99 11.34
C ASN A 64 -4.15 3.99 9.96
N ASP A 65 -4.31 5.06 9.19
CA ASP A 65 -3.56 5.32 7.94
C ASP A 65 -2.07 4.96 8.14
N SER A 66 -1.58 4.03 7.35
CA SER A 66 -0.22 3.49 7.45
C SER A 66 0.87 4.56 7.36
N LYS A 67 0.58 5.70 6.70
CA LYS A 67 1.50 6.83 6.54
C LYS A 67 1.68 7.64 7.83
N GLN A 68 0.69 7.58 8.73
CA GLN A 68 0.73 8.25 10.04
C GLN A 68 1.42 7.40 11.12
N LEU A 69 1.65 6.12 10.84
CA LEU A 69 2.27 5.18 11.76
C LEU A 69 3.79 5.14 11.59
N SER A 70 4.52 5.04 12.71
CA SER A 70 5.96 4.74 12.65
C SER A 70 6.20 3.33 12.06
N GLU A 71 7.38 3.11 11.51
CA GLU A 71 7.76 1.79 10.96
C GLU A 71 7.57 0.69 12.00
N LYS A 72 8.08 0.88 13.24
CA LYS A 72 7.92 -0.08 14.35
C LYS A 72 6.45 -0.42 14.63
N LYS A 73 5.56 0.58 14.62
CA LYS A 73 4.13 0.35 14.82
C LYS A 73 3.51 -0.44 13.66
N ARG A 74 3.92 -0.17 12.41
CA ARG A 74 3.41 -0.92 11.25
C ARG A 74 3.78 -2.40 11.34
N TYR A 75 5.01 -2.74 11.72
CA TYR A 75 5.43 -4.14 11.86
C TYR A 75 4.71 -4.85 13.02
N LEU A 76 4.52 -4.17 14.16
CA LEU A 76 3.71 -4.72 15.25
C LEU A 76 2.27 -4.98 14.82
N LEU A 77 1.66 -4.04 14.10
CA LEU A 77 0.30 -4.20 13.58
C LEU A 77 0.20 -5.29 12.52
N ARG A 78 1.23 -5.45 11.67
CA ARG A 78 1.29 -6.55 10.70
C ARG A 78 1.15 -7.90 11.39
N GLU A 79 1.94 -8.18 12.43
CA GLU A 79 1.87 -9.44 13.19
C GLU A 79 0.47 -9.66 13.79
N GLN A 80 -0.16 -8.59 14.29
CA GLN A 80 -1.53 -8.66 14.83
C GLN A 80 -2.54 -8.95 13.72
N ILE A 81 -2.47 -8.26 12.58
CA ILE A 81 -3.37 -8.45 11.45
C ILE A 81 -3.26 -9.87 10.89
N GLU A 82 -2.02 -10.37 10.70
CA GLU A 82 -1.76 -11.72 10.19
C GLU A 82 -2.33 -12.81 11.11
N ARG A 83 -2.31 -12.59 12.43
CA ARG A 83 -2.85 -13.51 13.42
C ARG A 83 -4.37 -13.43 13.55
N ASP A 84 -4.95 -12.22 13.51
CA ASP A 84 -6.33 -11.95 13.93
C ASP A 84 -7.30 -11.90 12.74
N ALA A 85 -6.82 -11.71 11.50
CA ALA A 85 -7.67 -11.70 10.31
C ALA A 85 -8.27 -13.08 10.02
N LEU A 86 -9.51 -13.11 9.53
CA LEU A 86 -10.15 -14.32 9.02
C LEU A 86 -9.44 -14.86 7.79
N ALA A 87 -8.99 -13.96 6.93
CA ALA A 87 -8.13 -14.25 5.78
C ALA A 87 -7.38 -12.98 5.37
N TRP A 88 -6.17 -13.17 4.87
CA TRP A 88 -5.41 -12.12 4.22
C TRP A 88 -4.49 -12.71 3.15
N ALA A 89 -4.14 -11.90 2.17
CA ALA A 89 -3.18 -12.26 1.14
C ALA A 89 -2.53 -11.01 0.53
N VAL A 90 -1.36 -11.21 -0.10
CA VAL A 90 -0.60 -10.16 -0.77
C VAL A 90 -0.38 -10.54 -2.22
N GLY A 91 -0.77 -9.65 -3.12
CA GLY A 91 -0.51 -9.76 -4.56
C GLY A 91 0.61 -8.83 -4.99
N VAL A 92 1.41 -9.28 -5.94
CA VAL A 92 2.60 -8.58 -6.42
C VAL A 92 2.57 -8.49 -7.94
N VAL A 93 2.97 -7.33 -8.46
CA VAL A 93 3.19 -7.10 -9.91
C VAL A 93 4.58 -6.51 -10.09
N THR A 94 5.37 -7.13 -10.96
CA THR A 94 6.80 -6.81 -11.17
C THR A 94 6.99 -5.48 -11.92
N PRO A 95 8.20 -4.90 -11.89
CA PRO A 95 8.52 -3.72 -12.71
C PRO A 95 8.26 -3.92 -14.19
N GLN A 96 8.59 -5.08 -14.74
CA GLN A 96 8.38 -5.42 -16.16
C GLN A 96 6.89 -5.41 -16.51
N GLU A 97 6.07 -6.05 -15.72
CA GLU A 97 4.61 -6.04 -15.90
C GLU A 97 4.03 -4.61 -15.75
N ILE A 98 4.57 -3.80 -14.83
CA ILE A 98 4.16 -2.39 -14.70
C ILE A 98 4.46 -1.62 -15.99
N ASP A 99 5.63 -1.85 -16.59
CA ASP A 99 6.03 -1.20 -17.86
C ASP A 99 5.13 -1.61 -19.04
N GLU A 100 4.64 -2.86 -19.04
CA GLU A 100 3.75 -3.38 -20.09
C GLU A 100 2.32 -2.84 -19.96
N ILE A 101 1.74 -2.85 -18.73
CA ILE A 101 0.30 -2.59 -18.56
C ILE A 101 -0.03 -1.25 -17.89
N ASN A 102 0.97 -0.46 -17.55
CA ASN A 102 0.99 0.76 -16.73
C ASN A 102 0.61 0.53 -15.25
N ILE A 103 0.96 1.51 -14.41
CA ILE A 103 0.81 1.41 -12.95
C ILE A 103 -0.64 1.31 -12.47
N LEU A 104 -1.59 1.92 -13.16
CA LEU A 104 -2.99 1.83 -12.78
C LEU A 104 -3.52 0.40 -12.93
N ASN A 105 -3.29 -0.20 -14.10
CA ASN A 105 -3.67 -1.59 -14.35
C ASN A 105 -2.87 -2.57 -13.48
N ALA A 106 -1.59 -2.29 -13.24
CA ALA A 106 -0.74 -3.08 -12.35
C ALA A 106 -1.25 -3.08 -10.90
N SER A 107 -1.73 -1.93 -10.39
CA SER A 107 -2.36 -1.85 -9.06
C SER A 107 -3.62 -2.75 -8.99
N PHE A 108 -4.48 -2.70 -10.00
CA PHE A 108 -5.65 -3.58 -10.05
C PHE A 108 -5.27 -5.06 -10.16
N LEU A 109 -4.27 -5.38 -10.98
CA LEU A 109 -3.77 -6.76 -11.12
C LEU A 109 -3.19 -7.28 -9.79
N ALA A 110 -2.44 -6.44 -9.06
CA ALA A 110 -1.93 -6.81 -7.74
C ALA A 110 -3.08 -7.08 -6.74
N MET A 111 -4.12 -6.24 -6.73
CA MET A 111 -5.32 -6.47 -5.91
C MET A 111 -6.04 -7.77 -6.30
N HIS A 112 -6.20 -8.05 -7.61
CA HIS A 112 -6.81 -9.29 -8.09
C HIS A 112 -5.98 -10.51 -7.67
N ARG A 113 -4.64 -10.44 -7.78
CA ARG A 113 -3.74 -11.51 -7.32
C ARG A 113 -3.83 -11.75 -5.81
N ALA A 114 -4.03 -10.70 -5.02
CA ALA A 114 -4.31 -10.85 -3.58
C ALA A 114 -5.64 -11.55 -3.33
N LEU A 115 -6.71 -11.14 -4.03
CA LEU A 115 -8.03 -11.78 -3.93
C LEU A 115 -8.02 -13.26 -4.35
N ASP A 116 -7.26 -13.62 -5.39
CA ASP A 116 -7.12 -15.00 -5.85
C ASP A 116 -6.48 -15.94 -4.80
N GLN A 117 -5.71 -15.39 -3.87
CA GLN A 117 -4.98 -16.12 -2.84
C GLN A 117 -5.72 -16.17 -1.49
N LEU A 118 -6.85 -15.47 -1.34
CA LEU A 118 -7.61 -15.50 -0.08
C LEU A 118 -8.17 -16.90 0.21
N ALA A 119 -7.92 -17.39 1.41
CA ALA A 119 -8.47 -18.67 1.88
C ALA A 119 -10.00 -18.62 2.12
N VAL A 120 -10.54 -17.41 2.35
CA VAL A 120 -11.98 -17.16 2.52
C VAL A 120 -12.45 -16.26 1.39
N ARG A 121 -13.52 -16.67 0.67
CA ARG A 121 -14.10 -15.85 -0.40
C ARG A 121 -14.92 -14.71 0.21
N PRO A 122 -14.61 -13.43 -0.10
CA PRO A 122 -15.45 -12.31 0.30
C PRO A 122 -16.75 -12.28 -0.52
N GLU A 123 -17.76 -11.62 0.04
CA GLU A 123 -19.05 -11.33 -0.63
C GLU A 123 -19.07 -9.91 -1.20
N ALA A 124 -18.24 -9.01 -0.68
CA ALA A 124 -18.06 -7.64 -1.17
C ALA A 124 -16.64 -7.14 -0.96
N LEU A 125 -16.24 -6.11 -1.73
CA LEU A 125 -14.92 -5.52 -1.67
C LEU A 125 -14.99 -4.04 -1.28
N LEU A 126 -14.14 -3.62 -0.35
CA LEU A 126 -13.87 -2.22 -0.02
C LEU A 126 -12.47 -1.87 -0.53
N VAL A 127 -12.38 -0.96 -1.48
CA VAL A 127 -11.12 -0.66 -2.18
C VAL A 127 -10.69 0.76 -1.87
N ASP A 128 -9.44 0.96 -1.44
CA ASP A 128 -8.89 2.32 -1.33
C ASP A 128 -8.82 3.00 -2.69
N GLY A 129 -9.15 4.31 -2.72
CA GLY A 129 -9.10 5.12 -3.93
C GLY A 129 -10.44 5.41 -4.56
N ASN A 130 -10.42 5.82 -5.83
CA ASN A 130 -11.61 6.26 -6.58
C ASN A 130 -11.87 5.43 -7.86
N ARG A 131 -11.07 4.42 -8.13
CA ARG A 131 -11.16 3.55 -9.31
C ARG A 131 -10.78 2.13 -8.94
N PHE A 132 -11.51 1.17 -9.52
CA PHE A 132 -11.19 -0.24 -9.44
C PHE A 132 -11.68 -0.95 -10.71
N LYS A 133 -10.95 -1.94 -11.17
CA LYS A 133 -11.41 -2.82 -12.25
C LYS A 133 -12.20 -3.96 -11.61
N PRO A 134 -13.48 -4.19 -12.01
CA PRO A 134 -14.28 -5.26 -11.42
C PRO A 134 -13.53 -6.59 -11.35
N TYR A 135 -13.70 -7.29 -10.24
CA TYR A 135 -13.14 -8.61 -10.01
C TYR A 135 -14.25 -9.64 -9.98
N ARG A 136 -14.33 -10.46 -11.05
CA ARG A 136 -15.39 -11.45 -11.23
C ARG A 136 -16.77 -10.80 -11.06
N ASP A 137 -17.67 -11.46 -10.34
CA ASP A 137 -19.03 -11.05 -10.03
C ASP A 137 -19.19 -10.35 -8.66
N LEU A 138 -18.06 -10.03 -7.99
CA LEU A 138 -18.10 -9.44 -6.66
C LEU A 138 -18.45 -7.95 -6.71
N PRO A 139 -19.46 -7.50 -5.95
CA PRO A 139 -19.74 -6.08 -5.77
C PRO A 139 -18.55 -5.40 -5.05
N HIS A 140 -18.26 -4.17 -5.46
CA HIS A 140 -17.19 -3.39 -4.85
C HIS A 140 -17.59 -1.94 -4.59
N THR A 141 -17.03 -1.36 -3.54
CA THR A 141 -17.15 0.06 -3.21
C THR A 141 -15.76 0.65 -3.11
N THR A 142 -15.49 1.68 -3.94
CA THR A 142 -14.26 2.47 -3.83
C THR A 142 -14.41 3.56 -2.78
N VAL A 143 -13.41 3.72 -1.93
CA VAL A 143 -13.42 4.66 -0.80
C VAL A 143 -12.19 5.52 -0.84
N VAL A 144 -12.33 6.80 -1.18
CA VAL A 144 -11.21 7.76 -1.16
C VAL A 144 -10.69 7.93 0.26
N LYS A 145 -9.40 7.69 0.47
CA LYS A 145 -8.74 7.64 1.78
C LYS A 145 -9.42 6.62 2.71
N GLY A 146 -9.65 5.44 2.16
CA GLY A 146 -10.33 4.34 2.85
C GLY A 146 -9.51 3.78 4.00
N ASP A 147 -8.18 3.84 3.90
CA ASP A 147 -7.21 3.50 4.95
C ASP A 147 -7.37 4.33 6.24
N GLY A 148 -7.92 5.54 6.14
CA GLY A 148 -8.32 6.36 7.27
C GLY A 148 -9.80 6.24 7.67
N LYS A 149 -10.57 5.31 7.09
CA LYS A 149 -12.02 5.18 7.33
C LYS A 149 -12.45 3.78 7.74
N TYR A 150 -11.89 2.73 7.14
CA TYR A 150 -12.28 1.34 7.37
C TYR A 150 -11.11 0.50 7.84
N MET A 151 -11.32 -0.30 8.88
CA MET A 151 -10.28 -1.15 9.49
C MET A 151 -9.69 -2.16 8.50
N SER A 152 -10.51 -2.76 7.65
CA SER A 152 -10.05 -3.74 6.67
C SER A 152 -9.14 -3.13 5.59
N ILE A 153 -9.43 -1.89 5.15
CA ILE A 153 -8.57 -1.15 4.20
C ILE A 153 -7.27 -0.72 4.89
N ALA A 154 -7.35 -0.20 6.12
CA ALA A 154 -6.15 0.16 6.90
C ALA A 154 -5.24 -1.04 7.14
N ALA A 155 -5.82 -2.20 7.45
CA ALA A 155 -5.07 -3.45 7.59
C ALA A 155 -4.39 -3.86 6.28
N ALA A 156 -5.11 -3.77 5.15
CA ALA A 156 -4.54 -4.03 3.82
C ALA A 156 -3.39 -3.05 3.49
N SER A 157 -3.54 -1.77 3.81
CA SER A 157 -2.49 -0.75 3.65
C SER A 157 -1.21 -1.12 4.41
N ILE A 158 -1.34 -1.55 5.67
CA ILE A 158 -0.20 -1.98 6.50
C ILE A 158 0.48 -3.21 5.91
N LEU A 159 -0.27 -4.23 5.51
CA LEU A 159 0.30 -5.43 4.89
C LEU A 159 1.00 -5.09 3.58
N ALA A 160 0.35 -4.41 2.65
CA ALA A 160 0.95 -4.02 1.38
C ALA A 160 2.24 -3.23 1.58
N LYS A 161 2.24 -2.26 2.51
CA LYS A 161 3.39 -1.41 2.81
C LYS A 161 4.55 -2.18 3.43
N THR A 162 4.30 -3.00 4.45
CA THR A 162 5.36 -3.72 5.17
C THR A 162 5.98 -4.84 4.33
N TYR A 163 5.18 -5.61 3.59
CA TYR A 163 5.69 -6.62 2.67
C TYR A 163 6.53 -6.02 1.55
N ARG A 164 6.10 -4.84 1.04
CA ARG A 164 6.90 -4.12 0.05
C ARG A 164 8.19 -3.56 0.64
N ASP A 165 8.16 -3.05 1.86
CA ASP A 165 9.36 -2.53 2.51
C ASP A 165 10.40 -3.64 2.72
N ASP A 166 10.00 -4.85 3.16
CA ASP A 166 10.88 -6.02 3.26
C ASP A 166 11.47 -6.41 1.89
N TYR A 167 10.67 -6.38 0.83
CA TYR A 167 11.17 -6.63 -0.52
C TYR A 167 12.23 -5.60 -0.93
N MET A 168 12.01 -4.31 -0.67
CA MET A 168 12.99 -3.26 -1.00
C MET A 168 14.26 -3.34 -0.16
N LEU A 169 14.18 -3.83 1.09
CA LEU A 169 15.35 -4.08 1.92
C LEU A 169 16.22 -5.21 1.33
N ARG A 170 15.61 -6.32 0.90
CA ARG A 170 16.33 -7.39 0.20
C ARG A 170 17.00 -6.91 -1.08
N LEU A 171 16.32 -6.09 -1.88
CA LEU A 171 16.92 -5.50 -3.07
C LEU A 171 18.07 -4.53 -2.75
N HIS A 172 18.00 -3.85 -1.59
CA HIS A 172 19.09 -3.00 -1.14
C HIS A 172 20.37 -3.80 -0.84
N GLU A 173 20.26 -5.01 -0.30
CA GLU A 173 21.43 -5.87 -0.06
C GLU A 173 22.15 -6.23 -1.36
N GLU A 174 21.41 -6.41 -2.46
CA GLU A 174 21.96 -6.69 -3.78
C GLU A 174 22.48 -5.41 -4.49
N TYR A 175 21.77 -4.29 -4.33
CA TYR A 175 22.08 -3.01 -4.99
C TYR A 175 22.18 -1.84 -3.99
N PRO A 176 23.17 -1.82 -3.09
CA PRO A 176 23.25 -0.83 -2.00
C PRO A 176 23.41 0.61 -2.48
N VAL A 177 23.95 0.81 -3.67
CA VAL A 177 24.23 2.15 -4.24
C VAL A 177 22.96 3.00 -4.42
N TYR A 178 21.78 2.39 -4.61
CA TYR A 178 20.50 3.09 -4.79
C TYR A 178 19.82 3.48 -3.49
N ARG A 179 20.32 3.03 -2.35
CA ARG A 179 19.82 3.36 -1.01
C ARG A 179 18.34 3.02 -0.82
N TRP A 180 17.93 1.87 -1.33
CA TRP A 180 16.54 1.41 -1.21
C TRP A 180 16.15 1.02 0.22
N ASP A 181 17.12 0.85 1.11
CA ASP A 181 16.94 0.75 2.56
C ASP A 181 16.21 1.96 3.14
N SER A 182 16.51 3.14 2.66
CA SER A 182 15.93 4.40 3.14
C SER A 182 14.81 4.92 2.23
N ASN A 183 15.05 5.02 0.92
CA ASN A 183 14.09 5.62 -0.01
C ASN A 183 13.02 4.66 -0.53
N LYS A 184 13.13 3.33 -0.28
CA LYS A 184 12.17 2.29 -0.70
C LYS A 184 11.80 2.35 -2.19
N GLY A 185 12.72 2.85 -3.04
CA GLY A 185 12.53 3.01 -4.47
C GLY A 185 11.80 4.28 -4.91
N TYR A 186 11.43 5.16 -3.97
CA TYR A 186 10.80 6.46 -4.31
C TYR A 186 11.76 7.41 -5.02
N PRO A 187 11.26 8.44 -5.75
CA PRO A 187 12.04 9.38 -6.56
C PRO A 187 12.79 10.41 -5.70
N ALA A 188 13.52 9.96 -4.68
CA ALA A 188 14.39 10.81 -3.87
C ALA A 188 15.59 11.29 -4.69
N LYS A 189 16.13 12.48 -4.34
CA LYS A 189 17.31 13.04 -5.00
C LYS A 189 18.48 12.05 -5.06
N ALA A 190 18.79 11.40 -3.95
CA ALA A 190 19.85 10.40 -3.87
C ALA A 190 19.61 9.19 -4.80
N HIS A 191 18.33 8.75 -4.95
CA HIS A 191 17.99 7.67 -5.85
C HIS A 191 18.23 8.07 -7.32
N ARG A 192 17.79 9.26 -7.74
CA ARG A 192 18.02 9.79 -9.09
C ARG A 192 19.50 10.02 -9.38
N GLU A 193 20.27 10.50 -8.42
CA GLU A 193 21.73 10.65 -8.54
C GLU A 193 22.42 9.29 -8.70
N ALA A 194 21.98 8.27 -7.96
CA ALA A 194 22.49 6.92 -8.13
C ALA A 194 22.19 6.35 -9.52
N ILE A 195 20.98 6.58 -10.04
CA ILE A 195 20.63 6.19 -11.42
C ILE A 195 21.53 6.88 -12.45
N ARG A 196 21.80 8.19 -12.30
CA ARG A 196 22.71 8.90 -13.22
C ARG A 196 24.14 8.35 -13.18
N ARG A 197 24.60 7.95 -12.00
CA ARG A 197 25.99 7.49 -11.80
C ARG A 197 26.20 6.02 -12.14
N HIS A 198 25.25 5.17 -11.82
CA HIS A 198 25.38 3.71 -11.88
C HIS A 198 24.48 3.04 -12.93
N GLY A 199 23.63 3.83 -13.61
CA GLY A 199 22.65 3.31 -14.56
C GLY A 199 21.41 2.74 -13.88
N VAL A 200 20.69 1.88 -14.60
CA VAL A 200 19.48 1.21 -14.14
C VAL A 200 19.74 -0.26 -13.85
N THR A 201 18.87 -0.87 -13.07
CA THR A 201 18.84 -2.33 -12.82
C THR A 201 17.56 -2.91 -13.41
N PRO A 202 17.39 -4.24 -13.47
CA PRO A 202 16.14 -4.86 -13.90
C PRO A 202 14.94 -4.53 -12.99
N TYR A 203 15.18 -3.93 -11.83
CA TYR A 203 14.13 -3.51 -10.89
C TYR A 203 13.63 -2.09 -11.10
N HIS A 204 14.26 -1.29 -11.97
CA HIS A 204 13.76 0.04 -12.35
C HIS A 204 12.61 -0.06 -13.34
N ARG A 205 11.64 0.84 -13.21
CA ARG A 205 10.48 0.93 -14.10
C ARG A 205 10.79 1.83 -15.26
N MET A 206 11.09 1.24 -16.40
CA MET A 206 11.60 1.95 -17.57
C MET A 206 10.57 2.88 -18.22
N SER A 207 9.29 2.66 -18.01
CA SER A 207 8.21 3.56 -18.44
C SER A 207 8.08 4.85 -17.61
N TYR A 208 8.84 4.97 -16.50
CA TYR A 208 8.80 6.13 -15.60
C TYR A 208 9.88 7.14 -15.98
N ASN A 209 9.63 8.43 -15.69
CA ASN A 209 10.67 9.45 -15.76
C ASN A 209 11.70 9.27 -14.62
N LEU A 210 12.72 8.47 -14.87
CA LEU A 210 13.71 8.05 -13.88
C LEU A 210 14.61 9.20 -13.42
N LEU A 211 14.95 10.14 -14.30
CA LEU A 211 15.88 11.24 -13.99
C LEU A 211 15.18 12.52 -13.53
N GLY A 212 13.90 12.72 -13.89
CA GLY A 212 13.11 13.87 -13.44
C GLY A 212 13.29 15.15 -14.27
N ASP A 213 14.25 15.18 -15.16
CA ASP A 213 14.50 16.15 -16.19
C ASP A 213 13.86 15.63 -17.47
N GLY A 214 13.10 16.40 -18.18
CA GLY A 214 12.28 15.98 -19.34
C GLY A 214 13.03 15.39 -20.53
N GLN A 215 14.31 15.02 -20.40
CA GLN A 215 15.11 14.37 -21.44
C GLN A 215 15.85 13.16 -20.86
N MET A 216 15.50 11.98 -21.32
CA MET A 216 16.24 10.76 -21.06
C MET A 216 17.26 10.49 -22.17
N GLU A 217 18.47 10.98 -22.02
CA GLU A 217 19.65 10.39 -22.68
C GLU A 217 20.18 9.25 -21.80
N LEU A 218 19.39 8.20 -21.59
CA LEU A 218 19.79 7.07 -20.75
C LEU A 218 20.69 6.08 -21.48
N PHE A 219 20.88 6.21 -22.78
CA PHE A 219 21.68 5.30 -23.58
C PHE A 219 22.45 6.04 -24.69
N ALA A 220 23.32 6.97 -24.33
CA ALA A 220 24.45 7.26 -25.22
C ALA A 220 25.35 6.00 -25.18
N PRO A 221 25.65 5.35 -26.34
CA PRO A 221 26.63 4.29 -26.37
C PRO A 221 27.92 4.86 -25.80
N ALA A 222 28.59 4.11 -24.92
CA ALA A 222 29.92 4.50 -24.44
C ALA A 222 30.79 4.81 -25.63
N GLU A 223 31.24 6.08 -25.75
CA GLU A 223 32.22 6.46 -26.78
C GLU A 223 33.41 5.54 -26.58
N THR A 224 33.62 4.63 -27.52
CA THR A 224 34.88 3.92 -27.71
C THR A 224 35.91 4.99 -27.96
N LYS A 225 36.66 5.37 -26.92
CA LYS A 225 37.90 6.12 -27.09
C LYS A 225 38.80 5.29 -27.99
N GLY A 226 38.72 5.59 -29.31
CA GLY A 226 39.69 5.13 -30.29
C GLY A 226 41.07 5.68 -29.92
N ARG A 227 42.01 4.81 -29.99
CA ARG A 227 43.44 5.10 -29.89
C ARG A 227 43.90 6.00 -31.05
#